data_ac8cd91d6eb23e1654a9672a7bf95c95
#
_entry.id   ac8cd91d6eb23e1654a9672a7bf95c95
#
_cell.length_a   1.000
_cell.length_b   1.000
_cell.length_c   1.000
_cell.angle_alpha   90.00
_cell.angle_beta   90.00
_cell.angle_gamma   90.00
#
_symmetry.space_group_name_H-M   'P 1'
#
loop_
_entity.id
_entity.type
_entity.pdbx_description
1 polymer ?
#
loop_
_entity_poly.entity_id
_entity_poly.type
_entity_poly.pdbx_seq_one_letter_code
_entity_poly.pdbx_strand_id
1 'polypeptide(L)'
;VSAPTPSRVLTQNAVTGAWLSTALPVCQLEYGDELNGPGSLSGTLAPRLLSSNPALADPGNTFIYVESGGQLVWGGIVWDVRTQGSEYAIEAASWSSYLQRRYDLDGEFGGRGPYTYADRCHVLRDIWTYAQSIADGDLGVVVDSTTSTSTIGTPADVYHSYSYDVNCLGDKADDLVSGDATPDYTCTTAWNADKTAVVKRIRLGWPRLGRRRTDISFSSGVNIIEDPEIALGGDDYAQVVIASGAGDGSAKLRQISAVRNGRLRLEAAIDAPELNGNDTLKARAEAERGWRQVLGSVDQITIRNTTAAPFGSWQTGDDVYTRVHNQWGSFTGWCRVTGSTVKPEAQGGPQAVISLKPSSMYNYGGVS
;
A
#
# COMPACT_ATOMS: atom_id res chain seq x y z
N VAL A 1 -30.85 -9.68 2.50
CA VAL A 1 -29.74 -9.20 1.63
C VAL A 1 -30.05 -7.75 1.35
N SER A 2 -29.31 -6.82 1.96
CA SER A 2 -29.40 -5.39 1.66
C SER A 2 -29.00 -5.19 0.21
N ALA A 3 -29.78 -4.41 -0.55
CA ALA A 3 -29.39 -4.05 -1.91
C ALA A 3 -28.01 -3.39 -1.90
N PRO A 4 -27.14 -3.67 -2.89
CA PRO A 4 -25.86 -3.03 -2.96
C PRO A 4 -26.07 -1.51 -3.06
N THR A 5 -25.40 -0.76 -2.21
CA THR A 5 -25.47 0.69 -2.25
C THR A 5 -24.74 1.16 -3.50
N PRO A 6 -25.39 1.91 -4.42
CA PRO A 6 -24.75 2.34 -5.65
C PRO A 6 -23.54 3.22 -5.35
N SER A 7 -22.45 3.01 -6.08
CA SER A 7 -21.30 3.89 -6.04
C SER A 7 -21.57 5.15 -6.87
N ARG A 8 -21.15 6.31 -6.36
CA ARG A 8 -21.24 7.60 -7.01
C ARG A 8 -19.84 8.18 -7.19
N VAL A 9 -19.53 8.68 -8.37
CA VAL A 9 -18.24 9.32 -8.65
C VAL A 9 -18.41 10.83 -8.66
N LEU A 10 -17.53 11.52 -7.95
CA LEU A 10 -17.50 12.97 -7.87
C LEU A 10 -16.16 13.48 -8.40
N THR A 11 -16.18 14.67 -9.01
CA THR A 11 -14.94 15.33 -9.46
C THR A 11 -14.88 16.77 -9.00
N GLN A 12 -13.65 17.22 -8.71
CA GLN A 12 -13.34 18.54 -8.16
C GLN A 12 -12.10 19.10 -8.85
N ASN A 13 -12.07 20.37 -9.16
CA ASN A 13 -10.88 21.02 -9.66
C ASN A 13 -9.79 21.03 -8.57
N ALA A 14 -8.59 20.59 -8.90
CA ALA A 14 -7.51 20.41 -7.94
C ALA A 14 -6.97 21.72 -7.36
N VAL A 15 -6.96 22.79 -8.15
CA VAL A 15 -6.39 24.09 -7.74
C VAL A 15 -7.46 24.98 -7.07
N THR A 16 -8.66 25.06 -7.66
CA THR A 16 -9.69 25.98 -7.16
C THR A 16 -10.59 25.36 -6.08
N GLY A 17 -10.59 24.04 -5.95
CA GLY A 17 -11.50 23.31 -5.06
C GLY A 17 -12.96 23.31 -5.51
N ALA A 18 -13.28 23.85 -6.69
CA ALA A 18 -14.64 23.88 -7.21
C ALA A 18 -15.12 22.48 -7.63
N TRP A 19 -16.34 22.11 -7.23
CA TRP A 19 -16.96 20.88 -7.70
C TRP A 19 -17.27 20.95 -9.20
N LEU A 20 -16.76 20.00 -9.96
CA LEU A 20 -16.98 19.87 -11.41
C LEU A 20 -18.18 18.96 -11.69
N SER A 21 -18.32 17.88 -10.94
CA SER A 21 -19.46 16.98 -10.98
C SER A 21 -19.68 16.34 -9.61
N THR A 22 -20.94 16.21 -9.22
CA THR A 22 -21.36 15.48 -8.02
C THR A 22 -21.91 14.08 -8.33
N ALA A 23 -22.00 13.70 -9.61
CA ALA A 23 -22.47 12.40 -10.07
C ALA A 23 -21.96 12.16 -11.51
N LEU A 24 -20.64 11.96 -11.65
CA LEU A 24 -20.04 11.60 -12.93
C LEU A 24 -20.43 10.16 -13.29
N PRO A 25 -21.08 9.92 -14.44
CA PRO A 25 -21.49 8.57 -14.85
C PRO A 25 -20.29 7.78 -15.38
N VAL A 26 -19.60 7.09 -14.50
CA VAL A 26 -18.50 6.19 -14.82
C VAL A 26 -19.02 4.77 -14.89
N CYS A 27 -18.73 4.07 -15.98
CA CYS A 27 -19.01 2.65 -16.18
C CYS A 27 -17.74 1.83 -15.94
N GLN A 28 -17.90 0.54 -15.65
CA GLN A 28 -16.76 -0.36 -15.39
C GLN A 28 -15.82 0.20 -14.33
N LEU A 29 -16.39 0.83 -13.30
CA LEU A 29 -15.63 1.44 -12.22
C LEU A 29 -14.87 0.36 -11.44
N GLU A 30 -13.56 0.53 -11.33
CA GLU A 30 -12.69 -0.21 -10.44
C GLU A 30 -11.89 0.78 -9.61
N TYR A 31 -11.77 0.55 -8.31
CA TYR A 31 -10.95 1.39 -7.43
C TYR A 31 -10.36 0.56 -6.31
N GLY A 32 -9.19 0.96 -5.84
CA GLY A 32 -8.51 0.18 -4.81
C GLY A 32 -7.40 0.92 -4.11
N ASP A 33 -7.00 0.34 -2.99
CA ASP A 33 -5.93 0.83 -2.13
C ASP A 33 -4.74 -0.12 -2.17
N GLU A 34 -3.55 0.42 -1.98
CA GLU A 34 -2.29 -0.30 -1.89
C GLU A 34 -1.53 0.10 -0.62
N LEU A 35 -0.87 -0.87 0.00
CA LEU A 35 0.00 -0.65 1.14
C LEU A 35 1.34 -0.09 0.63
N ASN A 36 1.78 1.03 1.21
CA ASN A 36 3.02 1.70 0.85
C ASN A 36 3.08 2.11 -0.64
N GLY A 37 1.92 2.35 -1.25
CA GLY A 37 1.81 2.72 -2.64
C GLY A 37 0.55 3.51 -2.94
N PRO A 38 0.45 4.07 -4.16
CA PRO A 38 -0.76 4.71 -4.61
C PRO A 38 -1.78 3.67 -5.04
N GLY A 39 -2.92 3.65 -4.37
CA GLY A 39 -4.08 2.93 -4.89
C GLY A 39 -4.52 3.50 -6.24
N SER A 40 -5.28 2.76 -7.01
CA SER A 40 -5.68 3.10 -8.37
C SER A 40 -7.19 3.20 -8.54
N LEU A 41 -7.61 3.95 -9.54
CA LEU A 41 -8.98 3.97 -10.04
C LEU A 41 -8.93 3.91 -11.57
N SER A 42 -9.81 3.09 -12.14
CA SER A 42 -10.08 3.06 -13.58
C SER A 42 -11.58 3.00 -13.85
N GLY A 43 -11.96 3.47 -15.04
CA GLY A 43 -13.33 3.41 -15.49
C GLY A 43 -13.51 4.03 -16.87
N THR A 44 -14.71 3.91 -17.43
CA THR A 44 -15.03 4.46 -18.75
C THR A 44 -16.16 5.49 -18.66
N LEU A 45 -16.07 6.50 -19.50
CA LEU A 45 -17.05 7.59 -19.62
C LEU A 45 -17.63 7.63 -21.03
N ALA A 46 -18.87 8.10 -21.12
CA ALA A 46 -19.45 8.38 -22.42
C ALA A 46 -18.72 9.57 -23.09
N PRO A 47 -18.17 9.42 -24.32
CA PRO A 47 -17.37 10.46 -24.98
C PRO A 47 -18.07 11.80 -25.12
N ARG A 48 -19.39 11.80 -25.32
CA ARG A 48 -20.20 13.02 -25.45
C ARG A 48 -20.16 13.90 -24.20
N LEU A 49 -20.01 13.32 -23.03
CA LEU A 49 -19.97 14.06 -21.77
C LEU A 49 -18.71 14.92 -21.69
N LEU A 50 -17.59 14.37 -22.08
CA LEU A 50 -16.29 15.05 -22.02
C LEU A 50 -16.02 15.96 -23.20
N SER A 51 -16.60 15.68 -24.38
CA SER A 51 -16.53 16.60 -25.50
C SER A 51 -17.26 17.92 -25.21
N SER A 52 -18.30 17.85 -24.36
CA SER A 52 -19.02 19.06 -23.92
C SER A 52 -18.37 19.76 -22.71
N ASN A 53 -17.64 19.01 -21.86
CA ASN A 53 -16.96 19.57 -20.69
C ASN A 53 -15.68 18.79 -20.37
N PRO A 54 -14.57 19.07 -21.05
CA PRO A 54 -13.28 18.37 -20.82
C PRO A 54 -12.77 18.50 -19.39
N ALA A 55 -13.11 19.58 -18.68
CA ALA A 55 -12.64 19.82 -17.32
C ALA A 55 -13.13 18.77 -16.30
N LEU A 56 -14.15 17.97 -16.65
CA LEU A 56 -14.67 16.92 -15.75
C LEU A 56 -13.64 15.82 -15.41
N ALA A 57 -12.62 15.64 -16.28
CA ALA A 57 -11.56 14.66 -16.09
C ALA A 57 -10.24 15.16 -16.70
N ASP A 58 -9.86 16.40 -16.42
CA ASP A 58 -8.62 17.03 -16.91
C ASP A 58 -7.41 16.43 -16.17
N PRO A 59 -6.48 15.73 -16.85
CA PRO A 59 -5.33 15.08 -16.22
C PRO A 59 -4.44 16.06 -15.45
N GLY A 60 -4.07 15.71 -14.23
CA GLY A 60 -3.24 16.52 -13.34
C GLY A 60 -3.97 17.72 -12.70
N ASN A 61 -5.21 17.99 -13.09
CA ASN A 61 -6.00 19.14 -12.60
C ASN A 61 -7.36 18.75 -12.00
N THR A 62 -7.67 17.46 -11.94
CA THR A 62 -8.95 16.96 -11.42
C THR A 62 -8.73 15.96 -10.31
N PHE A 63 -9.31 16.25 -9.13
CA PHE A 63 -9.51 15.24 -8.09
C PHE A 63 -10.77 14.43 -8.39
N ILE A 64 -10.69 13.13 -8.18
CA ILE A 64 -11.80 12.20 -8.37
C ILE A 64 -12.03 11.41 -7.07
N TYR A 65 -13.30 11.23 -6.73
CA TYR A 65 -13.71 10.55 -5.50
C TYR A 65 -14.77 9.51 -5.80
N VAL A 66 -14.73 8.42 -5.04
CA VAL A 66 -15.79 7.41 -5.04
C VAL A 66 -16.53 7.46 -3.71
N GLU A 67 -17.84 7.63 -3.80
CA GLU A 67 -18.74 7.58 -2.66
C GLU A 67 -19.60 6.31 -2.71
N SER A 68 -19.71 5.61 -1.60
CA SER A 68 -20.61 4.48 -1.43
C SER A 68 -21.26 4.55 -0.06
N GLY A 69 -22.58 4.35 0.00
CA GLY A 69 -23.31 4.46 1.26
C GLY A 69 -23.25 5.84 1.93
N GLY A 70 -23.02 6.91 1.16
CA GLY A 70 -22.89 8.28 1.70
C GLY A 70 -21.55 8.52 2.41
N GLN A 71 -20.57 7.66 2.19
CA GLN A 71 -19.20 7.82 2.66
C GLN A 71 -18.24 7.81 1.47
N LEU A 72 -17.21 8.67 1.51
CA LEU A 72 -16.12 8.56 0.55
C LEU A 72 -15.29 7.33 0.91
N VAL A 73 -15.14 6.44 -0.06
CA VAL A 73 -14.43 5.18 0.10
C VAL A 73 -13.10 5.18 -0.65
N TRP A 74 -12.91 6.11 -1.58
CA TRP A 74 -11.67 6.28 -2.32
C TRP A 74 -11.53 7.72 -2.83
N GLY A 75 -10.29 8.17 -3.08
CA GLY A 75 -10.01 9.46 -3.70
C GLY A 75 -8.59 9.56 -4.21
N GLY A 76 -8.42 10.33 -5.30
CA GLY A 76 -7.13 10.50 -5.95
C GLY A 76 -7.15 11.58 -7.01
N ILE A 77 -6.12 11.58 -7.85
CA ILE A 77 -5.86 12.53 -8.92
C ILE A 77 -6.02 11.80 -10.26
N VAL A 78 -6.75 12.38 -11.19
CA VAL A 78 -6.81 11.88 -12.58
C VAL A 78 -5.47 12.15 -13.24
N TRP A 79 -4.78 11.10 -13.67
CA TRP A 79 -3.46 11.21 -14.31
C TRP A 79 -3.48 10.95 -15.80
N ASP A 80 -4.37 10.09 -16.26
CA ASP A 80 -4.42 9.70 -17.65
C ASP A 80 -5.85 9.58 -18.14
N VAL A 81 -6.02 9.93 -19.38
CA VAL A 81 -7.28 9.85 -20.09
C VAL A 81 -7.01 9.35 -21.50
N ARG A 82 -7.64 8.25 -21.91
CA ARG A 82 -7.42 7.64 -23.21
C ARG A 82 -8.72 7.52 -23.97
N THR A 83 -8.66 7.90 -25.24
CA THR A 83 -9.80 7.77 -26.16
C THR A 83 -9.50 6.67 -27.17
N GLN A 84 -10.37 5.67 -27.25
CA GLN A 84 -10.28 4.61 -28.25
C GLN A 84 -11.68 4.27 -28.77
N GLY A 85 -11.92 4.56 -30.05
CA GLY A 85 -13.23 4.33 -30.67
C GLY A 85 -14.34 5.12 -30.00
N SER A 86 -15.31 4.42 -29.40
CA SER A 86 -16.42 5.01 -28.64
C SER A 86 -16.20 5.04 -27.12
N GLU A 87 -15.01 4.70 -26.66
CA GLU A 87 -14.68 4.66 -25.23
C GLU A 87 -13.77 5.81 -24.84
N TYR A 88 -13.98 6.30 -23.63
CA TYR A 88 -13.16 7.29 -22.98
C TYR A 88 -12.75 6.74 -21.62
N ALA A 89 -11.58 6.12 -21.56
CA ALA A 89 -11.05 5.55 -20.33
C ALA A 89 -10.40 6.64 -19.48
N ILE A 90 -10.64 6.57 -18.17
CA ILE A 90 -9.99 7.42 -17.17
C ILE A 90 -9.14 6.55 -16.26
N GLU A 91 -7.96 7.04 -15.90
CA GLU A 91 -7.07 6.43 -14.91
C GLU A 91 -6.71 7.48 -13.87
N ALA A 92 -6.82 7.09 -12.61
CA ALA A 92 -6.46 7.93 -11.48
C ALA A 92 -5.67 7.13 -10.44
N ALA A 93 -4.89 7.83 -9.63
CA ALA A 93 -4.16 7.22 -8.54
C ALA A 93 -4.32 8.06 -7.26
N SER A 94 -4.23 7.42 -6.11
CA SER A 94 -4.44 8.08 -4.82
C SER A 94 -3.33 9.10 -4.51
N TRP A 95 -3.46 9.80 -3.40
CA TRP A 95 -2.68 11.01 -3.08
C TRP A 95 -1.17 10.84 -3.14
N SER A 96 -0.64 9.66 -2.74
CA SER A 96 0.80 9.40 -2.74
C SER A 96 1.42 9.45 -4.14
N SER A 97 0.64 9.23 -5.19
CA SER A 97 1.09 9.36 -6.59
C SER A 97 1.58 10.76 -6.96
N TYR A 98 1.16 11.78 -6.21
CA TYR A 98 1.61 13.14 -6.41
C TYR A 98 3.11 13.32 -6.16
N LEU A 99 3.65 12.67 -5.12
CA LEU A 99 5.07 12.75 -4.79
C LEU A 99 5.97 12.22 -5.90
N GLN A 100 5.52 11.26 -6.69
CA GLN A 100 6.25 10.73 -7.85
C GLN A 100 6.43 11.75 -9.00
N ARG A 101 5.73 12.88 -8.93
CA ARG A 101 5.79 13.97 -9.90
C ARG A 101 6.35 15.27 -9.31
N ARG A 102 7.00 15.15 -8.14
CA ARG A 102 7.57 16.26 -7.40
C ARG A 102 9.03 15.98 -7.09
N TYR A 103 9.82 17.04 -7.11
CA TYR A 103 11.26 16.97 -6.87
C TYR A 103 11.66 17.92 -5.74
N ASP A 104 12.71 17.58 -5.02
CA ASP A 104 13.34 18.47 -4.03
C ASP A 104 14.25 19.48 -4.77
N LEU A 105 13.72 20.65 -5.06
CA LEU A 105 14.42 21.70 -5.81
C LEU A 105 15.32 22.54 -4.91
N ASP A 106 14.94 22.69 -3.64
CA ASP A 106 15.65 23.55 -2.69
C ASP A 106 16.73 22.78 -1.90
N GLY A 107 16.64 21.47 -1.91
CA GLY A 107 17.46 20.57 -1.10
C GLY A 107 16.98 20.44 0.34
N GLU A 108 17.27 19.29 0.95
CA GLU A 108 16.94 18.96 2.33
C GLU A 108 15.46 19.22 2.66
N PHE A 109 14.58 19.01 1.67
CA PHE A 109 13.14 19.28 1.73
C PHE A 109 12.82 20.70 2.20
N GLY A 110 13.51 21.69 1.55
CA GLY A 110 13.41 23.10 1.91
C GLY A 110 14.04 23.43 3.26
N GLY A 111 15.17 22.79 3.57
CA GLY A 111 15.97 23.05 4.78
C GLY A 111 15.44 22.37 6.05
N ARG A 112 14.63 21.31 5.94
CA ARG A 112 14.16 20.50 7.09
C ARG A 112 15.17 19.43 7.49
N GLY A 113 15.94 18.91 6.54
CA GLY A 113 17.11 18.04 6.76
C GLY A 113 18.40 18.81 7.04
N PRO A 114 19.56 18.16 7.06
CA PRO A 114 19.75 16.71 6.94
C PRO A 114 19.30 15.93 8.19
N TYR A 115 19.16 14.61 8.07
CA TYR A 115 18.60 13.78 9.15
C TYR A 115 19.63 12.78 9.69
N THR A 116 19.71 12.70 11.02
CA THR A 116 20.52 11.71 11.76
C THR A 116 19.69 11.08 12.85
N TYR A 117 19.54 9.76 12.84
CA TYR A 117 18.65 9.01 13.74
C TYR A 117 17.22 9.59 13.80
N ALA A 118 16.74 10.11 12.67
CA ALA A 118 15.42 10.70 12.61
C ALA A 118 14.32 9.64 12.45
N ASP A 119 13.20 9.85 13.13
CA ASP A 119 12.00 9.05 12.94
C ASP A 119 11.54 9.09 11.47
N ARG A 120 11.44 7.94 10.82
CA ARG A 120 11.02 7.81 9.41
C ARG A 120 9.64 8.43 9.16
N CYS A 121 8.71 8.31 10.11
CA CYS A 121 7.40 8.96 10.02
C CYS A 121 7.51 10.50 10.06
N HIS A 122 8.47 11.04 10.80
CA HIS A 122 8.74 12.48 10.81
C HIS A 122 9.26 12.96 9.46
N VAL A 123 10.26 12.26 8.90
CA VAL A 123 10.83 12.62 7.58
C VAL A 123 9.75 12.54 6.49
N LEU A 124 8.86 11.54 6.54
CA LEU A 124 7.75 11.45 5.58
C LEU A 124 6.79 12.65 5.68
N ARG A 125 6.52 13.14 6.90
CA ARG A 125 5.73 14.38 7.10
C ARG A 125 6.44 15.61 6.52
N ASP A 126 7.77 15.69 6.66
CA ASP A 126 8.55 16.80 6.12
C ASP A 126 8.54 16.82 4.59
N ILE A 127 8.65 15.65 3.96
CA ILE A 127 8.50 15.50 2.50
C ILE A 127 7.13 16.02 2.03
N TRP A 128 6.05 15.62 2.68
CA TRP A 128 4.71 16.08 2.35
C TRP A 128 4.52 17.58 2.61
N THR A 129 5.05 18.08 3.72
CA THR A 129 4.99 19.49 4.05
C THR A 129 5.74 20.33 3.01
N TYR A 130 6.92 19.87 2.57
CA TYR A 130 7.67 20.51 1.49
C TYR A 130 6.89 20.47 0.17
N ALA A 131 6.40 19.31 -0.24
CA ALA A 131 5.68 19.17 -1.50
C ALA A 131 4.48 20.12 -1.61
N GLN A 132 3.79 20.37 -0.50
CA GLN A 132 2.61 21.24 -0.44
C GLN A 132 2.92 22.71 -0.14
N SER A 133 4.17 23.06 0.22
CA SER A 133 4.57 24.46 0.50
C SER A 133 4.85 25.29 -0.75
N ILE A 134 5.01 24.65 -1.90
CA ILE A 134 5.27 25.31 -3.17
C ILE A 134 3.96 25.81 -3.78
N ALA A 135 3.98 26.97 -4.44
CA ALA A 135 2.82 27.56 -5.10
C ALA A 135 2.14 26.53 -6.04
N ASP A 136 0.81 26.49 -6.00
CA ASP A 136 -0.04 25.53 -6.73
C ASP A 136 0.21 24.05 -6.39
N GLY A 137 0.97 23.78 -5.33
CA GLY A 137 1.33 22.42 -4.88
C GLY A 137 0.53 21.91 -3.69
N ASP A 138 -0.34 22.72 -3.09
CA ASP A 138 -1.11 22.33 -1.91
C ASP A 138 -2.36 21.52 -2.31
N LEU A 139 -2.32 20.21 -2.04
CA LEU A 139 -3.45 19.32 -2.23
C LEU A 139 -4.42 19.30 -1.03
N GLY A 140 -4.04 19.89 0.11
CA GLY A 140 -4.74 19.76 1.37
C GLY A 140 -4.66 18.35 1.96
N VAL A 141 -3.58 17.60 1.69
CA VAL A 141 -3.33 16.28 2.24
C VAL A 141 -2.71 16.42 3.63
N VAL A 142 -3.26 15.73 4.61
CA VAL A 142 -2.77 15.69 5.98
C VAL A 142 -2.10 14.35 6.24
N VAL A 143 -0.84 14.36 6.66
CA VAL A 143 -0.15 13.16 7.17
C VAL A 143 -0.42 13.07 8.66
N ASP A 144 -0.80 11.90 9.16
CA ASP A 144 -1.10 11.74 10.58
C ASP A 144 0.13 11.89 11.49
N SER A 145 -0.10 11.97 12.80
CA SER A 145 0.93 12.24 13.81
C SER A 145 1.64 10.98 14.33
N THR A 146 1.42 9.81 13.72
CA THR A 146 2.09 8.56 14.13
C THR A 146 3.60 8.73 14.14
N THR A 147 4.24 8.24 15.19
CA THR A 147 5.71 8.21 15.33
C THR A 147 6.21 6.78 15.28
N SER A 148 7.48 6.59 14.91
CA SER A 148 8.13 5.29 14.90
C SER A 148 9.42 5.30 15.69
N THR A 149 9.86 4.13 16.14
CA THR A 149 11.22 3.91 16.65
C THR A 149 12.18 3.50 15.54
N SER A 150 11.68 3.32 14.32
CA SER A 150 12.49 3.10 13.12
C SER A 150 13.10 4.42 12.68
N THR A 151 14.40 4.49 12.63
CA THR A 151 15.15 5.71 12.32
C THR A 151 15.89 5.61 11.00
N ILE A 152 16.20 6.77 10.42
CA ILE A 152 17.01 6.89 9.21
C ILE A 152 18.18 7.86 9.44
N GLY A 153 19.28 7.61 8.74
CA GLY A 153 20.52 8.35 8.87
C GLY A 153 21.34 7.96 10.10
N THR A 154 22.65 8.01 9.98
CA THR A 154 23.61 7.83 11.08
C THR A 154 24.61 8.98 11.06
N PRO A 155 25.41 9.20 12.12
CA PRO A 155 26.48 10.23 12.07
C PRO A 155 27.53 9.98 11.00
N ALA A 156 27.72 8.72 10.58
CA ALA A 156 28.67 8.36 9.52
C ALA A 156 28.04 8.45 8.12
N ASP A 157 26.72 8.28 8.03
CA ASP A 157 25.95 8.30 6.78
C ASP A 157 24.62 9.01 7.04
N VAL A 158 24.66 10.32 6.95
CA VAL A 158 23.51 11.18 7.20
C VAL A 158 22.53 11.08 6.03
N TYR A 159 21.23 11.00 6.31
CA TYR A 159 20.23 10.99 5.25
C TYR A 159 20.05 12.39 4.68
N HIS A 160 20.39 12.55 3.42
CA HIS A 160 20.41 13.80 2.68
C HIS A 160 19.46 13.79 1.47
N SER A 161 19.04 14.99 1.08
CA SER A 161 18.41 15.27 -0.20
C SER A 161 19.05 16.52 -0.81
N TYR A 162 20.12 16.35 -1.55
CA TYR A 162 20.83 17.48 -2.13
C TYR A 162 20.08 18.06 -3.35
N SER A 163 20.01 19.38 -3.46
CA SER A 163 19.31 20.07 -4.56
C SER A 163 19.90 19.76 -5.93
N TYR A 164 21.21 19.49 -6.01
CA TYR A 164 21.89 19.17 -7.27
C TYR A 164 21.65 17.72 -7.76
N ASP A 165 21.13 16.83 -6.90
CA ASP A 165 20.82 15.45 -7.26
C ASP A 165 19.43 15.32 -7.90
N VAL A 166 18.60 16.38 -7.84
CA VAL A 166 17.22 16.41 -8.38
C VAL A 166 16.42 15.21 -7.91
N ASN A 167 16.39 14.99 -6.59
CA ASN A 167 15.72 13.83 -5.98
C ASN A 167 14.20 13.89 -6.16
N CYS A 168 13.62 12.80 -6.65
CA CYS A 168 12.16 12.60 -6.66
C CYS A 168 11.65 12.42 -5.22
N LEU A 169 10.62 13.18 -4.84
CA LEU A 169 10.03 13.08 -3.50
C LEU A 169 9.35 11.74 -3.26
N GLY A 170 8.80 11.13 -4.32
CA GLY A 170 8.21 9.81 -4.25
C GLY A 170 9.23 8.74 -3.92
N ASP A 171 10.37 8.73 -4.62
CA ASP A 171 11.45 7.77 -4.36
C ASP A 171 11.98 7.91 -2.92
N LYS A 172 12.12 9.16 -2.44
CA LYS A 172 12.51 9.42 -1.04
C LYS A 172 11.46 8.93 -0.04
N ALA A 173 10.18 9.05 -0.36
CA ALA A 173 9.11 8.52 0.49
C ALA A 173 9.12 6.98 0.50
N ASP A 174 9.34 6.35 -0.66
CA ASP A 174 9.44 4.90 -0.80
C ASP A 174 10.64 4.33 -0.02
N ASP A 175 11.78 5.02 0.00
CA ASP A 175 12.95 4.66 0.82
C ASP A 175 12.64 4.59 2.33
N LEU A 176 11.73 5.45 2.80
CA LEU A 176 11.36 5.50 4.22
C LEU A 176 10.51 4.32 4.68
N VAL A 177 9.78 3.70 3.77
CA VAL A 177 8.84 2.60 4.04
C VAL A 177 9.31 1.27 3.47
N SER A 178 10.45 1.26 2.76
CA SER A 178 11.06 0.05 2.24
C SER A 178 11.94 -0.63 3.30
N GLY A 179 11.92 -1.95 3.33
CA GLY A 179 12.77 -2.76 4.18
C GLY A 179 12.07 -3.36 5.40
N ASP A 180 12.86 -3.99 6.27
CA ASP A 180 12.38 -4.61 7.49
C ASP A 180 12.18 -3.57 8.60
N ALA A 181 11.12 -3.76 9.37
CA ALA A 181 10.79 -2.90 10.51
C ALA A 181 10.74 -1.41 10.15
N THR A 182 10.15 -1.09 9.00
CA THR A 182 9.84 0.28 8.57
C THR A 182 8.35 0.58 8.81
N PRO A 183 7.96 1.86 8.93
CA PRO A 183 6.56 2.23 9.02
C PRO A 183 5.82 1.90 7.71
N ASP A 184 4.53 1.64 7.83
CA ASP A 184 3.64 1.53 6.69
C ASP A 184 2.87 2.82 6.47
N TYR A 185 2.36 3.01 5.24
CA TYR A 185 1.36 4.03 4.98
C TYR A 185 0.23 3.55 4.04
N THR A 186 -0.89 4.24 4.09
CA THR A 186 -1.97 4.13 3.10
C THR A 186 -2.64 5.49 2.91
N CYS A 187 -3.24 5.69 1.75
CA CYS A 187 -4.05 6.85 1.45
C CYS A 187 -5.49 6.64 1.93
N THR A 188 -6.11 7.66 2.51
CA THR A 188 -7.52 7.61 2.87
C THR A 188 -8.22 8.89 2.50
N THR A 189 -9.51 8.77 2.20
CA THR A 189 -10.38 9.89 1.84
C THR A 189 -11.69 9.76 2.58
N ALA A 190 -12.15 10.84 3.17
CA ALA A 190 -13.40 10.86 3.92
C ALA A 190 -14.09 12.22 3.79
N TRP A 191 -15.38 12.26 4.04
CA TRP A 191 -16.06 13.52 4.33
C TRP A 191 -15.61 14.04 5.71
N ASN A 192 -15.57 15.36 5.86
CA ASN A 192 -15.53 15.97 7.18
C ASN A 192 -16.87 15.69 7.95
N ALA A 193 -16.92 16.04 9.23
CA ALA A 193 -18.07 15.74 10.06
C ALA A 193 -19.40 16.28 9.49
N ASP A 194 -19.36 17.46 8.86
CA ASP A 194 -20.53 18.13 8.31
C ASP A 194 -20.80 17.78 6.84
N LYS A 195 -19.98 16.91 6.22
CA LYS A 195 -20.02 16.53 4.81
C LYS A 195 -19.95 17.71 3.84
N THR A 196 -19.27 18.77 4.21
CA THR A 196 -19.08 19.97 3.40
C THR A 196 -17.74 19.99 2.66
N ALA A 197 -16.75 19.26 3.16
CA ALA A 197 -15.41 19.19 2.60
C ALA A 197 -14.83 17.78 2.65
N VAL A 198 -13.89 17.52 1.75
CA VAL A 198 -13.16 16.26 1.67
C VAL A 198 -11.90 16.34 2.55
N VAL A 199 -11.72 15.36 3.39
CA VAL A 199 -10.49 15.14 4.17
C VAL A 199 -9.63 14.11 3.44
N LYS A 200 -8.46 14.54 3.01
CA LYS A 200 -7.45 13.74 2.33
C LYS A 200 -6.33 13.44 3.32
N ARG A 201 -5.98 12.18 3.50
CA ARG A 201 -5.02 11.82 4.54
C ARG A 201 -4.08 10.71 4.10
N ILE A 202 -2.80 10.83 4.51
CA ILE A 202 -1.87 9.72 4.58
C ILE A 202 -1.92 9.19 6.01
N ARG A 203 -2.36 7.95 6.17
CA ARG A 203 -2.32 7.24 7.44
C ARG A 203 -1.01 6.49 7.54
N LEU A 204 -0.33 6.67 8.65
CA LEU A 204 0.89 5.95 8.99
C LEU A 204 0.58 4.83 9.99
N GLY A 205 1.38 3.80 9.98
CA GLY A 205 1.31 2.70 10.94
C GLY A 205 2.69 2.28 11.42
N TRP A 206 2.85 2.12 12.74
CA TRP A 206 4.05 1.59 13.37
C TRP A 206 3.68 0.71 14.57
N PRO A 207 4.27 -0.48 14.71
CA PRO A 207 5.22 -1.16 13.81
C PRO A 207 4.57 -1.69 12.53
N ARG A 208 3.28 -1.51 12.36
CA ARG A 208 2.50 -1.89 11.18
C ARG A 208 1.24 -1.06 11.05
N LEU A 209 0.75 -0.90 9.85
CA LEU A 209 -0.62 -0.48 9.59
C LEU A 209 -1.55 -1.69 9.72
N GLY A 210 -2.79 -1.46 10.18
CA GLY A 210 -3.77 -2.52 10.36
C GLY A 210 -3.52 -3.38 11.60
N ARG A 211 -4.25 -4.49 11.69
CA ARG A 211 -4.20 -5.42 12.82
C ARG A 211 -4.52 -6.85 12.38
N ARG A 212 -4.24 -7.82 13.23
CA ARG A 212 -4.73 -9.19 13.05
C ARG A 212 -6.23 -9.24 13.32
N ARG A 213 -6.97 -9.71 12.32
CA ARG A 213 -8.44 -9.77 12.33
C ARG A 213 -8.89 -11.19 12.66
N THR A 214 -9.34 -11.39 13.90
CA THR A 214 -9.88 -12.68 14.35
C THR A 214 -11.39 -12.80 14.13
N ASP A 215 -12.03 -11.70 13.77
CA ASP A 215 -13.47 -11.55 13.56
C ASP A 215 -13.92 -11.79 12.12
N ILE A 216 -12.98 -11.84 11.17
CA ILE A 216 -13.25 -12.11 9.75
C ILE A 216 -12.29 -13.17 9.20
N SER A 217 -12.67 -13.80 8.09
CA SER A 217 -11.81 -14.74 7.36
C SER A 217 -12.13 -14.75 5.87
N PHE A 218 -11.14 -15.07 5.05
CA PHE A 218 -11.33 -15.36 3.63
C PHE A 218 -11.32 -16.88 3.44
N SER A 219 -12.37 -17.44 2.86
CA SER A 219 -12.52 -18.89 2.75
C SER A 219 -13.21 -19.31 1.44
N SER A 220 -12.59 -20.28 0.76
CA SER A 220 -13.21 -20.94 -0.39
C SER A 220 -14.58 -21.54 -0.01
N GLY A 221 -15.56 -21.35 -0.87
CA GLY A 221 -16.94 -21.80 -0.63
C GLY A 221 -17.77 -20.90 0.29
N VAL A 222 -17.19 -19.83 0.87
CA VAL A 222 -17.91 -18.85 1.71
C VAL A 222 -17.96 -17.49 1.04
N ASN A 223 -16.81 -16.83 0.91
CA ASN A 223 -16.68 -15.49 0.33
C ASN A 223 -15.69 -15.41 -0.83
N ILE A 224 -14.80 -16.37 -1.01
CA ILE A 224 -13.96 -16.48 -2.21
C ILE A 224 -14.83 -17.09 -3.32
N ILE A 225 -14.87 -16.43 -4.48
CA ILE A 225 -15.80 -16.76 -5.58
C ILE A 225 -15.14 -17.42 -6.78
N GLU A 226 -13.84 -17.41 -6.86
CA GLU A 226 -13.06 -18.05 -7.92
C GLU A 226 -12.11 -19.07 -7.30
N ASP A 227 -11.65 -20.03 -8.09
CA ASP A 227 -10.59 -20.93 -7.67
C ASP A 227 -9.28 -20.16 -7.67
N PRO A 228 -8.71 -19.78 -6.51
CA PRO A 228 -7.49 -19.00 -6.49
C PRO A 228 -6.30 -19.85 -6.90
N GLU A 229 -5.31 -19.18 -7.48
CA GLU A 229 -4.01 -19.79 -7.71
C GLU A 229 -3.31 -20.04 -6.37
N ILE A 230 -2.86 -21.26 -6.16
CA ILE A 230 -1.96 -21.62 -5.06
C ILE A 230 -0.59 -21.82 -5.70
N ALA A 231 0.27 -20.82 -5.56
CA ALA A 231 1.64 -20.90 -6.06
C ALA A 231 2.47 -21.79 -5.13
N LEU A 232 3.14 -22.78 -5.69
CA LEU A 232 4.12 -23.62 -5.00
C LEU A 232 5.51 -23.23 -5.53
N GLY A 233 6.02 -22.10 -5.05
CA GLY A 233 7.32 -21.56 -5.45
C GLY A 233 8.45 -22.13 -4.62
N GLY A 234 9.54 -22.54 -5.27
CA GLY A 234 10.78 -22.92 -4.61
C GLY A 234 11.85 -21.82 -4.58
N ASP A 235 11.62 -20.72 -5.26
CA ASP A 235 12.63 -19.66 -5.45
C ASP A 235 12.98 -18.97 -4.12
N ASP A 236 12.00 -18.75 -3.27
CA ASP A 236 12.20 -18.20 -1.93
C ASP A 236 12.45 -19.25 -0.85
N TYR A 237 12.33 -20.54 -1.20
CA TYR A 237 12.48 -21.59 -0.24
C TYR A 237 13.93 -21.76 0.19
N ALA A 238 14.20 -21.76 1.49
CA ALA A 238 15.50 -22.05 2.04
C ALA A 238 15.41 -22.85 3.34
N GLN A 239 16.26 -23.88 3.46
CA GLN A 239 16.45 -24.64 4.69
C GLN A 239 17.51 -24.03 5.58
N VAL A 240 18.40 -23.25 5.01
CA VAL A 240 19.52 -22.61 5.69
C VAL A 240 19.46 -21.12 5.39
N VAL A 241 19.43 -20.35 6.44
CA VAL A 241 19.55 -18.88 6.35
C VAL A 241 20.84 -18.47 7.04
N ILE A 242 21.65 -17.70 6.32
CA ILE A 242 22.89 -17.12 6.76
C ILE A 242 22.63 -15.63 6.98
N ALA A 243 22.64 -15.18 8.23
CA ALA A 243 22.50 -13.77 8.55
C ALA A 243 23.87 -13.15 8.84
N SER A 244 24.15 -12.05 8.19
CA SER A 244 25.32 -11.20 8.42
C SER A 244 24.90 -9.95 9.20
N GLY A 245 25.59 -9.66 10.29
CA GLY A 245 25.32 -8.52 11.16
C GLY A 245 26.37 -7.42 11.05
N ALA A 246 26.50 -6.60 12.10
CA ALA A 246 27.47 -5.52 12.19
C ALA A 246 28.91 -6.02 12.13
N GLY A 247 29.84 -5.14 11.70
CA GLY A 247 31.28 -5.38 11.59
C GLY A 247 31.74 -5.45 10.14
N ASP A 248 33.07 -5.41 9.95
CA ASP A 248 33.69 -5.42 8.63
C ASP A 248 34.65 -6.60 8.47
N GLY A 249 34.72 -7.11 7.24
CA GLY A 249 35.65 -8.19 6.87
C GLY A 249 35.45 -9.44 7.75
N SER A 250 36.52 -9.92 8.36
CA SER A 250 36.51 -11.11 9.24
C SER A 250 35.86 -10.88 10.61
N ALA A 251 35.62 -9.63 10.99
CA ALA A 251 34.96 -9.25 12.24
C ALA A 251 33.43 -9.13 12.09
N LYS A 252 32.90 -9.28 10.88
CA LYS A 252 31.47 -9.23 10.62
C LYS A 252 30.75 -10.37 11.37
N LEU A 253 29.75 -10.01 12.16
CA LEU A 253 28.92 -11.01 12.86
C LEU A 253 28.21 -11.89 11.85
N ARG A 254 28.14 -13.18 12.14
CA ARG A 254 27.46 -14.15 11.28
C ARG A 254 26.74 -15.20 12.12
N GLN A 255 25.47 -15.42 11.78
CA GLN A 255 24.68 -16.49 12.38
C GLN A 255 24.04 -17.35 11.29
N ILE A 256 23.87 -18.62 11.57
CA ILE A 256 23.28 -19.58 10.64
C ILE A 256 22.13 -20.29 11.34
N SER A 257 20.96 -20.28 10.71
CA SER A 257 19.81 -21.08 11.10
C SER A 257 19.57 -22.15 10.05
N ALA A 258 19.56 -23.43 10.45
CA ALA A 258 19.43 -24.54 9.52
C ALA A 258 18.45 -25.60 10.03
N VAL A 259 17.75 -26.25 9.10
CA VAL A 259 16.88 -27.41 9.38
C VAL A 259 17.09 -28.49 8.31
N ARG A 260 16.80 -29.74 8.66
CA ARG A 260 16.76 -30.87 7.75
C ARG A 260 15.32 -31.37 7.66
N ASN A 261 14.71 -31.33 6.46
CA ASN A 261 13.31 -31.72 6.25
C ASN A 261 13.13 -32.65 5.03
N GLY A 262 14.21 -33.30 4.59
CA GLY A 262 14.17 -34.28 3.49
C GLY A 262 14.17 -33.67 2.08
N ARG A 263 14.31 -32.37 1.95
CA ARG A 263 14.44 -31.65 0.66
C ARG A 263 15.89 -31.34 0.34
N LEU A 264 16.14 -30.92 -0.90
CA LEU A 264 17.45 -30.38 -1.30
C LEU A 264 17.83 -29.21 -0.39
N ARG A 265 19.09 -29.14 -0.02
CA ARG A 265 19.63 -28.04 0.76
C ARG A 265 19.68 -26.78 -0.11
N LEU A 266 18.78 -25.83 0.15
CA LEU A 266 18.78 -24.50 -0.43
C LEU A 266 19.17 -23.49 0.67
N GLU A 267 19.97 -22.51 0.31
CA GLU A 267 20.55 -21.54 1.23
C GLU A 267 20.18 -20.13 0.79
N ALA A 268 19.86 -19.28 1.76
CA ALA A 268 19.62 -17.86 1.55
C ALA A 268 20.55 -17.05 2.46
N ALA A 269 21.00 -15.91 1.98
CA ALA A 269 21.76 -14.95 2.77
C ALA A 269 20.94 -13.68 2.99
N ILE A 270 21.02 -13.14 4.20
CA ILE A 270 20.46 -11.83 4.55
C ILE A 270 21.53 -10.96 5.18
N ASP A 271 21.46 -9.68 4.94
CA ASP A 271 22.34 -8.68 5.56
C ASP A 271 21.53 -7.80 6.51
N ALA A 272 21.97 -7.69 7.75
CA ALA A 272 21.35 -6.93 8.82
C ALA A 272 22.43 -6.15 9.60
N PRO A 273 23.10 -5.19 8.96
CA PRO A 273 24.26 -4.49 9.51
C PRO A 273 23.94 -3.70 10.80
N GLU A 274 22.67 -3.42 11.05
CA GLU A 274 22.18 -2.78 12.26
C GLU A 274 22.22 -3.68 13.49
N LEU A 275 22.29 -5.02 13.31
CA LEU A 275 22.30 -5.98 14.41
C LEU A 275 23.73 -6.24 14.88
N ASN A 276 24.02 -5.82 16.12
CA ASN A 276 25.32 -5.93 16.77
C ASN A 276 25.40 -7.05 17.83
N GLY A 277 24.34 -7.85 18.00
CA GLY A 277 24.25 -8.95 18.95
C GLY A 277 24.06 -10.30 18.28
N ASN A 278 24.78 -11.34 18.75
CA ASN A 278 24.67 -12.69 18.22
C ASN A 278 23.26 -13.29 18.40
N ASP A 279 22.61 -13.03 19.53
CA ASP A 279 21.28 -13.59 19.83
C ASP A 279 20.19 -12.93 18.97
N THR A 280 20.27 -11.62 18.78
CA THR A 280 19.36 -10.88 17.91
C THR A 280 19.53 -11.28 16.45
N LEU A 281 20.78 -11.43 16.00
CA LEU A 281 21.07 -11.90 14.65
C LEU A 281 20.63 -13.34 14.42
N LYS A 282 20.78 -14.20 15.43
CA LYS A 282 20.29 -15.58 15.37
C LYS A 282 18.75 -15.63 15.31
N ALA A 283 18.06 -14.85 16.13
CA ALA A 283 16.60 -14.74 16.09
C ALA A 283 16.12 -14.25 14.72
N ARG A 284 16.81 -13.29 14.10
CA ARG A 284 16.52 -12.82 12.74
C ARG A 284 16.69 -13.94 11.71
N ALA A 285 17.77 -14.71 11.78
CA ALA A 285 18.00 -15.86 10.89
C ALA A 285 16.94 -16.96 11.06
N GLU A 286 16.48 -17.21 12.29
CA GLU A 286 15.43 -18.18 12.58
C GLU A 286 14.06 -17.72 12.05
N ALA A 287 13.71 -16.48 12.24
CA ALA A 287 12.49 -15.88 11.70
C ALA A 287 12.47 -15.95 10.17
N GLU A 288 13.54 -15.53 9.53
CA GLU A 288 13.71 -15.59 8.08
C GLU A 288 13.57 -17.03 7.55
N ARG A 289 14.24 -18.00 8.18
CA ARG A 289 14.08 -19.40 7.81
C ARG A 289 12.64 -19.88 7.97
N GLY A 290 11.93 -19.42 8.99
CA GLY A 290 10.56 -19.82 9.28
C GLY A 290 9.62 -19.57 8.12
N TRP A 291 9.64 -18.39 7.56
CA TRP A 291 8.78 -18.06 6.40
C TRP A 291 9.28 -18.68 5.09
N ARG A 292 10.61 -18.77 4.89
CA ARG A 292 11.19 -19.40 3.70
C ARG A 292 10.89 -20.90 3.58
N GLN A 293 10.42 -21.53 4.62
CA GLN A 293 9.96 -22.93 4.57
C GLN A 293 8.51 -23.08 4.12
N VAL A 294 7.78 -22.01 3.97
CA VAL A 294 6.41 -22.00 3.44
C VAL A 294 6.48 -22.09 1.93
N LEU A 295 6.13 -23.23 1.36
CA LEU A 295 6.16 -23.47 -0.09
C LEU A 295 4.95 -22.96 -0.83
N GLY A 296 3.86 -22.72 -0.12
CA GLY A 296 2.60 -22.30 -0.73
C GLY A 296 2.34 -20.82 -0.41
N SER A 297 2.01 -20.04 -1.42
CA SER A 297 1.44 -18.71 -1.28
C SER A 297 0.14 -18.59 -2.06
N VAL A 298 -0.68 -17.67 -1.62
CA VAL A 298 -1.84 -17.19 -2.37
C VAL A 298 -1.67 -15.68 -2.46
N ASP A 299 -1.35 -15.22 -3.66
CA ASP A 299 -1.00 -13.81 -3.86
C ASP A 299 -2.24 -12.96 -4.15
N GLN A 300 -3.32 -13.60 -4.63
CA GLN A 300 -4.54 -12.90 -4.96
C GLN A 300 -5.77 -13.79 -4.78
N ILE A 301 -6.85 -13.21 -4.29
CA ILE A 301 -8.17 -13.83 -4.21
C ILE A 301 -9.24 -12.85 -4.67
N THR A 302 -10.31 -13.36 -5.25
CA THR A 302 -11.51 -12.56 -5.55
C THR A 302 -12.59 -12.92 -4.54
N ILE A 303 -13.08 -11.93 -3.81
CA ILE A 303 -14.12 -12.11 -2.80
C ILE A 303 -15.41 -11.38 -3.15
N ARG A 304 -16.52 -11.89 -2.62
CA ARG A 304 -17.84 -11.26 -2.65
C ARG A 304 -18.13 -10.61 -1.30
N ASN A 305 -18.90 -9.54 -1.32
CA ASN A 305 -19.41 -8.92 -0.10
C ASN A 305 -20.36 -9.88 0.64
N THR A 306 -19.94 -10.35 1.80
CA THR A 306 -20.71 -11.29 2.63
C THR A 306 -20.66 -10.86 4.10
N THR A 307 -21.54 -11.43 4.91
CA THR A 307 -21.53 -11.18 6.37
C THR A 307 -20.27 -11.68 7.07
N ALA A 308 -19.55 -12.64 6.48
CA ALA A 308 -18.28 -13.15 7.02
C ALA A 308 -17.09 -12.19 6.82
N ALA A 309 -17.13 -11.35 5.80
CA ALA A 309 -16.14 -10.30 5.55
C ALA A 309 -16.80 -9.16 4.74
N PRO A 310 -17.62 -8.32 5.37
CA PRO A 310 -18.27 -7.21 4.69
C PRO A 310 -17.25 -6.22 4.13
N PHE A 311 -17.53 -5.64 2.97
CA PHE A 311 -16.69 -4.57 2.44
C PHE A 311 -16.64 -3.40 3.42
N GLY A 312 -15.43 -2.86 3.65
CA GLY A 312 -15.15 -1.86 4.68
C GLY A 312 -14.91 -2.41 6.08
N SER A 313 -15.10 -3.73 6.32
CA SER A 313 -14.74 -4.33 7.61
C SER A 313 -13.25 -4.68 7.71
N TRP A 314 -12.54 -4.73 6.62
CA TRP A 314 -11.09 -4.95 6.52
C TRP A 314 -10.47 -3.81 5.73
N GLN A 315 -9.19 -3.63 5.87
CA GLN A 315 -8.40 -2.60 5.19
C GLN A 315 -7.02 -3.13 4.81
N THR A 316 -6.36 -2.43 3.90
CA THR A 316 -4.96 -2.67 3.57
C THR A 316 -4.09 -2.57 4.83
N GLY A 317 -3.20 -3.55 5.01
CA GLY A 317 -2.38 -3.70 6.21
C GLY A 317 -2.94 -4.67 7.27
N ASP A 318 -4.22 -5.07 7.20
CA ASP A 318 -4.78 -6.07 8.11
C ASP A 318 -4.25 -7.48 7.80
N ASP A 319 -4.03 -8.29 8.83
CA ASP A 319 -3.83 -9.73 8.68
C ASP A 319 -5.17 -10.44 8.80
N VAL A 320 -5.53 -11.23 7.79
CA VAL A 320 -6.77 -12.01 7.74
C VAL A 320 -6.45 -13.48 7.59
N TYR A 321 -7.16 -14.32 8.34
CA TYR A 321 -7.00 -15.76 8.21
C TYR A 321 -7.62 -16.26 6.93
N THR A 322 -6.79 -16.82 6.04
CA THR A 322 -7.17 -17.21 4.68
C THR A 322 -7.13 -18.73 4.54
N ARG A 323 -8.23 -19.30 4.04
CA ARG A 323 -8.39 -20.72 3.73
C ARG A 323 -8.77 -20.86 2.28
N VAL A 324 -7.85 -21.35 1.49
CA VAL A 324 -8.02 -21.56 0.07
C VAL A 324 -7.88 -23.04 -0.24
N HIS A 325 -8.74 -23.56 -1.05
CA HIS A 325 -8.58 -24.88 -1.63
C HIS A 325 -9.01 -24.86 -3.10
N ASN A 326 -8.31 -25.59 -3.92
CA ASN A 326 -8.65 -25.91 -5.29
C ASN A 326 -8.45 -27.41 -5.53
N GLN A 327 -8.67 -27.89 -6.75
CA GLN A 327 -8.52 -29.31 -7.07
C GLN A 327 -7.09 -29.87 -6.88
N TRP A 328 -6.09 -29.03 -6.77
CA TRP A 328 -4.67 -29.40 -6.71
C TRP A 328 -4.07 -29.30 -5.31
N GLY A 329 -4.67 -28.52 -4.44
CA GLY A 329 -4.11 -28.33 -3.10
C GLY A 329 -4.93 -27.38 -2.22
N SER A 330 -4.36 -27.08 -1.07
CA SER A 330 -4.94 -26.15 -0.11
C SER A 330 -3.86 -25.29 0.53
N PHE A 331 -4.22 -24.06 0.80
CA PHE A 331 -3.44 -23.12 1.60
C PHE A 331 -4.26 -22.67 2.80
N THR A 332 -3.65 -22.62 3.97
CA THR A 332 -4.30 -22.11 5.18
C THR A 332 -3.27 -21.36 6.01
N GLY A 333 -3.55 -20.10 6.31
CA GLY A 333 -2.62 -19.28 7.09
C GLY A 333 -3.09 -17.84 7.25
N TRP A 334 -2.35 -17.09 8.04
CA TRP A 334 -2.51 -15.66 8.17
C TRP A 334 -1.87 -14.98 6.97
N CYS A 335 -2.64 -14.17 6.27
CA CYS A 335 -2.18 -13.36 5.16
C CYS A 335 -2.41 -11.89 5.45
N ARG A 336 -1.43 -11.07 5.10
CA ARG A 336 -1.54 -9.63 5.11
C ARG A 336 -2.20 -9.15 3.83
N VAL A 337 -3.19 -8.29 3.96
CA VAL A 337 -3.79 -7.58 2.84
C VAL A 337 -2.83 -6.48 2.40
N THR A 338 -2.20 -6.63 1.24
CA THR A 338 -1.27 -5.64 0.68
C THR A 338 -1.93 -4.68 -0.29
N GLY A 339 -3.06 -5.07 -0.85
CA GLY A 339 -3.84 -4.23 -1.73
C GLY A 339 -5.25 -4.76 -1.93
N SER A 340 -6.11 -3.92 -2.45
CA SER A 340 -7.46 -4.33 -2.81
C SER A 340 -7.96 -3.53 -4.00
N THR A 341 -8.75 -4.17 -4.87
CA THR A 341 -9.47 -3.50 -5.97
C THR A 341 -10.94 -3.90 -5.90
N VAL A 342 -11.80 -2.92 -5.68
CA VAL A 342 -13.26 -3.11 -5.62
C VAL A 342 -13.85 -2.86 -7.00
N LYS A 343 -14.72 -3.78 -7.42
CA LYS A 343 -15.48 -3.75 -8.68
C LYS A 343 -16.97 -3.69 -8.33
N PRO A 344 -17.57 -2.49 -8.17
CA PRO A 344 -18.96 -2.36 -7.72
C PRO A 344 -19.99 -2.95 -8.67
N GLU A 345 -19.69 -2.91 -9.98
CA GLU A 345 -20.59 -3.32 -11.07
C GLU A 345 -20.27 -4.73 -11.62
N ALA A 346 -19.49 -5.53 -10.88
CA ALA A 346 -19.13 -6.86 -11.34
C ALA A 346 -20.37 -7.76 -11.50
N GLN A 347 -20.31 -8.67 -12.47
CA GLN A 347 -21.38 -9.64 -12.69
C GLN A 347 -21.59 -10.51 -11.43
N GLY A 348 -22.83 -10.58 -10.98
CA GLY A 348 -23.17 -11.30 -9.74
C GLY A 348 -23.06 -10.46 -8.46
N GLY A 349 -22.88 -9.15 -8.59
CA GLY A 349 -22.80 -8.18 -7.49
C GLY A 349 -21.40 -7.70 -7.18
N PRO A 350 -21.23 -6.75 -6.25
CA PRO A 350 -19.96 -6.17 -5.91
C PRO A 350 -18.90 -7.19 -5.52
N GLN A 351 -17.72 -7.09 -6.09
CA GLN A 351 -16.58 -7.96 -5.87
C GLN A 351 -15.36 -7.14 -5.46
N ALA A 352 -14.43 -7.78 -4.75
CA ALA A 352 -13.13 -7.21 -4.46
C ALA A 352 -12.03 -8.24 -4.76
N VAL A 353 -11.03 -7.81 -5.50
CA VAL A 353 -9.79 -8.53 -5.70
C VAL A 353 -8.85 -8.10 -4.59
N ILE A 354 -8.34 -9.03 -3.81
CA ILE A 354 -7.49 -8.78 -2.66
C ILE A 354 -6.09 -9.33 -2.94
N SER A 355 -5.10 -8.47 -2.87
CA SER A 355 -3.70 -8.87 -2.92
C SER A 355 -3.24 -9.29 -1.52
N LEU A 356 -2.58 -10.42 -1.44
CA LEU A 356 -2.20 -11.06 -0.19
C LEU A 356 -0.71 -11.39 -0.18
N LYS A 357 -0.12 -11.35 1.02
CA LYS A 357 1.18 -11.98 1.29
C LYS A 357 1.12 -12.71 2.62
N PRO A 358 1.81 -13.84 2.80
CA PRO A 358 1.88 -14.50 4.11
C PRO A 358 2.36 -13.54 5.20
N SER A 359 1.61 -13.43 6.31
CA SER A 359 1.97 -12.51 7.41
C SER A 359 3.34 -12.83 8.03
N SER A 360 3.80 -14.09 7.91
CA SER A 360 5.12 -14.52 8.38
C SER A 360 6.30 -13.88 7.64
N MET A 361 6.06 -13.28 6.46
CA MET A 361 7.09 -12.55 5.72
C MET A 361 7.40 -11.17 6.30
N TYR A 362 6.57 -10.70 7.23
CA TYR A 362 6.71 -9.36 7.82
C TYR A 362 7.27 -9.44 9.24
N ASN A 363 8.26 -8.62 9.52
CA ASN A 363 8.81 -8.47 10.86
C ASN A 363 8.17 -7.25 11.53
N TYR A 364 7.29 -7.50 12.50
CA TYR A 364 6.60 -6.44 13.25
C TYR A 364 7.31 -6.05 14.55
N GLY A 365 8.63 -6.21 14.63
CA GLY A 365 9.40 -5.85 15.82
C GLY A 365 9.00 -6.61 17.11
N GLY A 366 8.50 -7.83 16.97
CA GLY A 366 8.07 -8.67 18.11
C GLY A 366 6.62 -8.42 18.56
N VAL A 367 5.86 -7.60 17.87
CA VAL A 367 4.41 -7.44 18.09
C VAL A 367 3.66 -8.40 17.18
N SER A 368 3.03 -9.41 17.75
CA SER A 368 2.22 -10.41 17.03
C SER A 368 0.74 -9.98 16.93
#